data_2edb194d646dbaa1909483e798fcc4fe
#
_entry.id   2edb194d646dbaa1909483e798fcc4fe
#
_cell.length_a   1.000
_cell.length_b   1.000
_cell.length_c   1.000
_cell.angle_alpha   90.00
_cell.angle_beta   90.00
_cell.angle_gamma   90.00
#
_symmetry.space_group_name_H-M   'P 1'
#
loop_
_entity.id
_entity.type
_entity.pdbx_description
1 polymer ?
#
loop_
_entity_poly.entity_id
_entity_poly.type
_entity_poly.pdbx_seq_one_letter_code
_entity_poly.pdbx_strand_id
1 'polypeptide(L)'
;MKQFKLLFASLVVLLLTSAIPDKRTTIFVIGDSTAANKDTTNGKKERGWAMMLQRCFDANYIVVDNHAVNGRSSKSFINEGRWDKVLEKIKPGDYVIIQFGHNDEKAQPDRHTDPGTTFDANLEKYISETRQRGGIPVLMNCVVRRNFFVKAPEIADDELLRTSTFKDGVKMIEGDTLIDTNGLYKEAPKHVARKTNCHFIDANKITHDLE
;
A
#
# COMPACT_ATOMS: atom_id res chain seq x y z
N MET A 1 60.61 11.39 -11.50
CA MET A 1 59.53 12.15 -10.88
C MET A 1 58.32 12.43 -11.78
N LYS A 2 58.50 12.80 -13.05
CA LYS A 2 57.37 13.05 -14.00
C LYS A 2 56.55 11.81 -14.32
N GLN A 3 57.19 10.65 -14.46
CA GLN A 3 56.48 9.38 -14.76
C GLN A 3 55.65 8.88 -13.58
N PHE A 4 56.07 9.11 -12.33
CA PHE A 4 55.30 8.73 -11.14
C PHE A 4 54.06 9.59 -10.95
N LYS A 5 54.07 10.85 -11.35
CA LYS A 5 52.91 11.75 -11.31
C LYS A 5 51.84 11.36 -12.36
N LEU A 6 52.28 10.85 -13.54
CA LEU A 6 51.33 10.38 -14.56
C LEU A 6 50.63 9.08 -14.17
N LEU A 7 51.36 8.17 -13.52
CA LEU A 7 50.77 6.90 -12.99
C LEU A 7 49.76 7.17 -11.87
N PHE A 8 50.06 8.14 -10.99
CA PHE A 8 49.14 8.49 -9.91
C PHE A 8 47.88 9.20 -10.43
N ALA A 9 47.99 10.06 -11.42
CA ALA A 9 46.88 10.74 -12.08
C ALA A 9 45.96 9.73 -12.83
N SER A 10 46.55 8.75 -13.54
CA SER A 10 45.76 7.70 -14.23
C SER A 10 45.08 6.75 -13.24
N LEU A 11 45.66 6.45 -12.08
CA LEU A 11 45.03 5.63 -11.04
C LEU A 11 43.85 6.35 -10.38
N VAL A 12 43.96 7.67 -10.13
CA VAL A 12 42.87 8.49 -9.58
C VAL A 12 41.70 8.59 -10.58
N VAL A 13 41.99 8.73 -11.88
CA VAL A 13 40.97 8.75 -12.93
C VAL A 13 40.28 7.38 -13.03
N LEU A 14 41.02 6.27 -12.92
CA LEU A 14 40.44 4.91 -12.91
C LEU A 14 39.55 4.67 -11.67
N LEU A 15 39.89 5.21 -10.52
CA LEU A 15 39.10 5.10 -9.29
C LEU A 15 37.80 5.94 -9.35
N LEU A 16 37.80 7.01 -10.13
CA LEU A 16 36.60 7.86 -10.32
C LEU A 16 35.63 7.29 -11.37
N THR A 17 36.04 6.35 -12.21
CA THR A 17 35.17 5.72 -13.20
C THR A 17 34.47 4.45 -12.68
N SER A 18 34.73 4.01 -11.46
CA SER A 18 34.28 2.73 -10.95
C SER A 18 33.08 2.81 -10.02
N ALA A 19 32.12 3.67 -10.25
CA ALA A 19 30.78 3.53 -9.66
C ALA A 19 29.80 4.48 -10.35
N ILE A 20 29.39 4.15 -11.57
CA ILE A 20 28.03 4.54 -11.93
C ILE A 20 27.14 3.55 -11.18
N PRO A 21 26.47 3.95 -10.11
CA PRO A 21 25.56 3.04 -9.45
C PRO A 21 24.51 2.64 -10.48
N ASP A 22 24.25 1.35 -10.58
CA ASP A 22 23.11 0.79 -11.32
C ASP A 22 21.85 1.49 -10.80
N LYS A 23 21.43 2.54 -11.51
CA LYS A 23 20.39 3.47 -11.03
C LYS A 23 19.00 2.94 -11.41
N ARG A 24 18.74 1.70 -10.99
CA ARG A 24 17.36 1.23 -11.03
C ARG A 24 16.58 1.91 -9.91
N THR A 25 15.42 2.43 -10.26
CA THR A 25 14.47 2.96 -9.29
C THR A 25 13.72 1.80 -8.65
N THR A 26 13.62 1.78 -7.33
CA THR A 26 12.80 0.81 -6.61
C THR A 26 11.43 1.40 -6.27
N ILE A 27 10.39 0.64 -6.53
CA ILE A 27 9.04 0.91 -6.04
C ILE A 27 8.78 -0.04 -4.87
N PHE A 28 8.90 0.47 -3.65
CA PHE A 28 8.49 -0.25 -2.45
C PHE A 28 6.97 -0.19 -2.33
N VAL A 29 6.35 -1.31 -1.99
CA VAL A 29 4.92 -1.35 -1.67
C VAL A 29 4.75 -1.81 -0.24
N ILE A 30 4.11 -1.00 0.59
CA ILE A 30 3.69 -1.37 1.94
C ILE A 30 2.17 -1.37 2.02
N GLY A 31 1.61 -2.36 2.73
CA GLY A 31 0.17 -2.52 2.77
C GLY A 31 -0.29 -3.84 3.39
N ASP A 32 -1.55 -4.13 3.17
CA ASP A 32 -2.25 -5.28 3.71
C ASP A 32 -2.37 -6.47 2.72
N SER A 33 -3.35 -7.34 2.98
CA SER A 33 -3.59 -8.56 2.18
C SER A 33 -3.98 -8.29 0.73
N THR A 34 -4.52 -7.12 0.41
CA THR A 34 -4.94 -6.78 -0.95
C THR A 34 -3.75 -6.51 -1.86
N ALA A 35 -2.62 -6.06 -1.31
CA ALA A 35 -1.37 -5.83 -2.02
C ALA A 35 -0.37 -7.00 -1.89
N ALA A 36 -0.45 -7.81 -0.82
CA ALA A 36 0.55 -8.80 -0.45
C ALA A 36 0.77 -9.90 -1.51
N ASN A 37 2.00 -10.42 -1.55
CA ASN A 37 2.29 -11.63 -2.29
C ASN A 37 1.48 -12.81 -1.74
N LYS A 38 0.86 -13.59 -2.63
CA LYS A 38 0.05 -14.76 -2.28
C LYS A 38 0.75 -16.04 -2.67
N ASP A 39 0.51 -17.08 -1.86
CA ASP A 39 0.87 -18.42 -2.23
C ASP A 39 0.02 -18.87 -3.44
N THR A 40 0.69 -19.19 -4.53
CA THR A 40 0.07 -19.61 -5.78
C THR A 40 0.18 -21.10 -6.03
N THR A 41 0.70 -21.85 -5.06
CA THR A 41 0.78 -23.30 -5.13
C THR A 41 -0.61 -23.93 -5.03
N ASN A 42 -0.72 -25.18 -5.46
CA ASN A 42 -1.98 -25.96 -5.38
C ASN A 42 -3.18 -25.30 -6.08
N GLY A 43 -2.94 -24.55 -7.18
CA GLY A 43 -4.03 -23.99 -8.01
C GLY A 43 -4.72 -22.74 -7.41
N LYS A 44 -4.23 -22.19 -6.31
CA LYS A 44 -4.75 -20.94 -5.72
C LYS A 44 -4.65 -19.79 -6.71
N LYS A 45 -5.76 -19.09 -6.96
CA LYS A 45 -5.86 -18.00 -7.94
C LYS A 45 -5.75 -16.61 -7.34
N GLU A 46 -5.82 -16.49 -6.00
CA GLU A 46 -5.73 -15.18 -5.33
C GLU A 46 -4.39 -14.50 -5.62
N ARG A 47 -4.43 -13.22 -5.92
CA ARG A 47 -3.26 -12.37 -6.17
C ARG A 47 -3.45 -11.04 -5.45
N GLY A 48 -2.39 -10.57 -4.78
CA GLY A 48 -2.33 -9.16 -4.37
C GLY A 48 -1.98 -8.30 -5.58
N TRP A 49 -2.54 -7.10 -5.65
CA TRP A 49 -2.29 -6.23 -6.81
C TRP A 49 -0.80 -5.90 -7.00
N ALA A 50 -0.06 -5.70 -5.90
CA ALA A 50 1.36 -5.38 -5.98
C ALA A 50 2.22 -6.57 -6.46
N MET A 51 1.75 -7.81 -6.27
CA MET A 51 2.39 -9.01 -6.81
C MET A 51 2.43 -8.99 -8.35
N MET A 52 1.49 -8.28 -8.97
CA MET A 52 1.39 -8.18 -10.42
C MET A 52 2.09 -6.93 -10.98
N LEU A 53 2.43 -5.95 -10.11
CA LEU A 53 2.89 -4.63 -10.53
C LEU A 53 4.20 -4.66 -11.31
N GLN A 54 5.13 -5.57 -11.00
CA GLN A 54 6.39 -5.71 -11.74
C GLN A 54 6.19 -5.94 -13.24
N ARG A 55 5.05 -6.55 -13.64
CA ARG A 55 4.75 -6.81 -15.06
C ARG A 55 4.49 -5.54 -15.88
N CYS A 56 4.23 -4.42 -15.20
CA CYS A 56 4.00 -3.12 -15.84
C CYS A 56 5.30 -2.36 -16.11
N PHE A 57 6.46 -2.87 -15.65
CA PHE A 57 7.73 -2.16 -15.74
C PHE A 57 8.84 -3.08 -16.28
N ASP A 58 9.77 -2.48 -17.02
CA ASP A 58 11.01 -3.14 -17.41
C ASP A 58 11.93 -3.24 -16.17
N ALA A 59 12.25 -4.48 -15.79
CA ALA A 59 13.08 -4.78 -14.61
C ALA A 59 14.53 -4.26 -14.73
N ASN A 60 14.99 -3.86 -15.91
CA ASN A 60 16.28 -3.22 -16.09
C ASN A 60 16.31 -1.78 -15.53
N TYR A 61 15.13 -1.14 -15.42
CA TYR A 61 15.00 0.26 -14.95
C TYR A 61 14.25 0.39 -13.64
N ILE A 62 13.23 -0.44 -13.42
CA ILE A 62 12.35 -0.36 -12.26
C ILE A 62 12.16 -1.73 -11.62
N VAL A 63 12.42 -1.81 -10.32
CA VAL A 63 12.19 -3.02 -9.51
C VAL A 63 11.06 -2.75 -8.53
N VAL A 64 10.09 -3.66 -8.43
CA VAL A 64 9.03 -3.63 -7.41
C VAL A 64 9.42 -4.52 -6.23
N ASP A 65 9.64 -3.91 -5.05
CA ASP A 65 9.90 -4.63 -3.80
C ASP A 65 8.65 -4.59 -2.91
N ASN A 66 7.87 -5.67 -2.97
CA ASN A 66 6.58 -5.76 -2.28
C ASN A 66 6.74 -6.26 -0.85
N HIS A 67 6.56 -5.38 0.12
CA HIS A 67 6.59 -5.61 1.57
C HIS A 67 5.20 -5.74 2.21
N ALA A 68 4.11 -5.65 1.43
CA ALA A 68 2.76 -5.81 1.96
C ALA A 68 2.54 -7.20 2.57
N VAL A 69 1.80 -7.25 3.69
CA VAL A 69 1.60 -8.49 4.46
C VAL A 69 0.13 -8.65 4.86
N ASN A 70 -0.38 -9.88 4.70
CA ASN A 70 -1.75 -10.23 5.08
C ASN A 70 -2.07 -9.83 6.53
N GLY A 71 -3.22 -9.20 6.74
CA GLY A 71 -3.76 -8.90 8.07
C GLY A 71 -3.11 -7.70 8.77
N ARG A 72 -2.21 -6.95 8.13
CA ARG A 72 -1.54 -5.80 8.75
C ARG A 72 -2.33 -4.52 8.50
N SER A 73 -2.47 -3.73 9.56
CA SER A 73 -2.91 -2.34 9.53
C SER A 73 -1.71 -1.40 9.46
N SER A 74 -1.95 -0.12 9.27
CA SER A 74 -0.90 0.90 9.36
C SER A 74 -0.17 0.85 10.70
N LYS A 75 -0.89 0.61 11.79
CA LYS A 75 -0.36 0.48 13.16
C LYS A 75 0.48 -0.79 13.34
N SER A 76 -0.06 -1.96 13.01
CA SER A 76 0.64 -3.22 13.23
C SER A 76 1.88 -3.36 12.36
N PHE A 77 1.88 -2.79 11.16
CA PHE A 77 3.04 -2.76 10.27
C PHE A 77 4.21 -1.96 10.86
N ILE A 78 3.92 -0.85 11.56
CA ILE A 78 4.92 -0.09 12.33
C ILE A 78 5.38 -0.91 13.54
N ASN A 79 4.46 -1.36 14.40
CA ASN A 79 4.75 -1.99 15.67
C ASN A 79 5.54 -3.30 15.54
N GLU A 80 5.41 -4.01 14.42
CA GLU A 80 6.17 -5.21 14.12
C GLU A 80 7.58 -4.93 13.53
N GLY A 81 8.01 -3.66 13.46
CA GLY A 81 9.30 -3.26 12.89
C GLY A 81 9.41 -3.54 11.38
N ARG A 82 8.29 -3.73 10.68
CA ARG A 82 8.28 -3.97 9.23
C ARG A 82 8.62 -2.72 8.45
N TRP A 83 8.14 -1.58 8.94
CA TRP A 83 8.43 -0.30 8.34
C TRP A 83 9.92 0.05 8.40
N ASP A 84 10.58 -0.20 9.54
CA ASP A 84 12.01 0.08 9.71
C ASP A 84 12.86 -0.68 8.67
N LYS A 85 12.49 -1.94 8.39
CA LYS A 85 13.16 -2.76 7.35
C LYS A 85 13.01 -2.20 5.93
N VAL A 86 11.91 -1.50 5.66
CA VAL A 86 11.72 -0.81 4.37
C VAL A 86 12.54 0.48 4.33
N LEU A 87 12.48 1.27 5.42
CA LEU A 87 13.23 2.52 5.55
C LEU A 87 14.74 2.35 5.35
N GLU A 88 15.33 1.25 5.81
CA GLU A 88 16.75 0.94 5.65
C GLU A 88 17.15 0.78 4.17
N LYS A 89 16.21 0.37 3.32
CA LYS A 89 16.46 0.08 1.90
C LYS A 89 16.24 1.30 0.99
N ILE A 90 15.42 2.26 1.40
CA ILE A 90 15.04 3.41 0.57
C ILE A 90 16.26 4.26 0.22
N LYS A 91 16.40 4.56 -1.07
CA LYS A 91 17.42 5.45 -1.62
C LYS A 91 16.75 6.68 -2.24
N PRO A 92 17.48 7.80 -2.39
CA PRO A 92 16.94 8.97 -3.07
C PRO A 92 16.45 8.65 -4.48
N GLY A 93 15.17 9.02 -4.75
CA GLY A 93 14.50 8.78 -6.03
C GLY A 93 13.69 7.47 -6.09
N ASP A 94 13.73 6.62 -5.06
CA ASP A 94 12.83 5.47 -4.94
C ASP A 94 11.41 5.92 -4.58
N TYR A 95 10.42 5.11 -4.95
CA TYR A 95 9.01 5.35 -4.62
C TYR A 95 8.57 4.44 -3.48
N VAL A 96 7.63 4.92 -2.67
CA VAL A 96 6.95 4.10 -1.65
C VAL A 96 5.44 4.24 -1.83
N ILE A 97 4.78 3.19 -2.29
CA ILE A 97 3.32 3.12 -2.34
C ILE A 97 2.81 2.61 -1.01
N ILE A 98 1.93 3.39 -0.38
CA ILE A 98 1.41 3.17 0.98
C ILE A 98 -0.10 2.92 0.88
N GLN A 99 -0.55 1.69 1.17
CA GLN A 99 -1.96 1.30 1.08
C GLN A 99 -2.40 0.51 2.32
N PHE A 100 -3.21 1.13 3.17
CA PHE A 100 -3.83 0.54 4.37
C PHE A 100 -5.31 0.94 4.48
N GLY A 101 -6.00 0.37 5.46
CA GLY A 101 -7.41 0.67 5.76
C GLY A 101 -8.20 -0.56 6.18
N HIS A 102 -8.16 -1.66 5.41
CA HIS A 102 -8.97 -2.87 5.65
C HIS A 102 -8.74 -3.55 7.01
N ASN A 103 -7.57 -3.41 7.60
CA ASN A 103 -7.27 -3.96 8.92
C ASN A 103 -7.27 -2.88 10.01
N ASP A 104 -7.14 -1.63 9.63
CA ASP A 104 -7.21 -0.47 10.52
C ASP A 104 -8.62 -0.32 11.10
N GLU A 105 -9.66 -0.66 10.35
CA GLU A 105 -11.07 -0.67 10.80
C GLU A 105 -11.42 -1.81 11.77
N LYS A 106 -10.54 -2.83 11.92
CA LYS A 106 -10.79 -3.96 12.80
C LYS A 106 -10.76 -3.53 14.26
N ALA A 107 -11.67 -4.05 15.09
CA ALA A 107 -11.78 -3.69 16.49
C ALA A 107 -10.61 -4.18 17.38
N GLN A 108 -9.75 -5.07 16.87
CA GLN A 108 -8.62 -5.60 17.63
C GLN A 108 -7.60 -4.48 17.93
N PRO A 109 -7.23 -4.26 19.22
CA PRO A 109 -6.38 -3.15 19.64
C PRO A 109 -4.98 -3.12 19.00
N ASP A 110 -4.46 -4.26 18.58
CA ASP A 110 -3.16 -4.38 17.90
C ASP A 110 -3.19 -3.83 16.47
N ARG A 111 -4.37 -3.70 15.86
CA ARG A 111 -4.58 -3.24 14.48
C ARG A 111 -5.36 -1.94 14.39
N HIS A 112 -6.32 -1.75 15.27
CA HIS A 112 -7.25 -0.63 15.20
C HIS A 112 -6.57 0.74 15.21
N THR A 113 -7.04 1.60 14.31
CA THR A 113 -6.71 3.03 14.25
C THR A 113 -7.97 3.81 13.87
N ASP A 114 -8.00 5.10 14.17
CA ASP A 114 -9.15 5.95 13.90
C ASP A 114 -8.83 6.98 12.81
N PRO A 115 -9.64 7.06 11.73
CA PRO A 115 -9.54 8.12 10.73
C PRO A 115 -9.69 9.51 11.37
N GLY A 116 -8.90 10.45 10.87
CA GLY A 116 -8.83 11.80 11.44
C GLY A 116 -7.87 11.95 12.64
N THR A 117 -7.37 10.85 13.19
CA THR A 117 -6.43 10.85 14.33
C THR A 117 -5.29 9.85 14.13
N THR A 118 -5.37 8.67 14.72
CA THR A 118 -4.26 7.69 14.73
C THR A 118 -3.97 7.07 13.36
N PHE A 119 -4.98 6.88 12.50
CA PHE A 119 -4.76 6.43 11.14
C PHE A 119 -4.01 7.47 10.31
N ASP A 120 -4.48 8.72 10.35
CA ASP A 120 -3.86 9.84 9.64
C ASP A 120 -2.42 10.06 10.11
N ALA A 121 -2.17 10.00 11.43
CA ALA A 121 -0.83 10.14 12.01
C ALA A 121 0.14 9.06 11.50
N ASN A 122 -0.30 7.81 11.36
CA ASN A 122 0.51 6.74 10.80
C ASN A 122 0.83 7.00 9.33
N LEU A 123 -0.14 7.46 8.53
CA LEU A 123 0.09 7.81 7.12
C LEU A 123 1.07 8.98 6.99
N GLU A 124 0.92 10.02 7.82
CA GLU A 124 1.85 11.17 7.86
C GLU A 124 3.27 10.74 8.24
N LYS A 125 3.41 9.80 9.20
CA LYS A 125 4.69 9.21 9.57
C LYS A 125 5.35 8.52 8.37
N TYR A 126 4.65 7.65 7.65
CA TYR A 126 5.18 6.97 6.46
C TYR A 126 5.66 7.98 5.40
N ILE A 127 4.87 9.03 5.15
CA ILE A 127 5.20 10.09 4.18
C ILE A 127 6.46 10.83 4.60
N SER A 128 6.50 11.30 5.86
CA SER A 128 7.62 12.13 6.35
C SER A 128 8.93 11.36 6.36
N GLU A 129 8.92 10.12 6.84
CA GLU A 129 10.12 9.28 6.94
C GLU A 129 10.60 8.80 5.55
N THR A 130 9.68 8.53 4.61
CA THR A 130 10.04 8.29 3.20
C THR A 130 10.80 9.48 2.62
N ARG A 131 10.29 10.70 2.82
CA ARG A 131 10.94 11.95 2.34
C ARG A 131 12.29 12.20 2.99
N GLN A 132 12.43 11.88 4.28
CA GLN A 132 13.71 12.00 4.99
C GLN A 132 14.81 11.11 4.38
N ARG A 133 14.42 9.99 3.78
CA ARG A 133 15.32 9.10 3.02
C ARG A 133 15.53 9.53 1.57
N GLY A 134 14.91 10.65 1.14
CA GLY A 134 14.94 11.11 -0.26
C GLY A 134 14.01 10.33 -1.19
N GLY A 135 13.16 9.46 -0.64
CA GLY A 135 12.13 8.72 -1.38
C GLY A 135 10.90 9.56 -1.69
N ILE A 136 10.11 9.10 -2.63
CA ILE A 136 8.88 9.74 -3.11
C ILE A 136 7.68 8.93 -2.60
N PRO A 137 6.92 9.43 -1.59
CA PRO A 137 5.74 8.74 -1.11
C PRO A 137 4.57 8.90 -2.06
N VAL A 138 3.78 7.82 -2.21
CA VAL A 138 2.53 7.77 -2.95
C VAL A 138 1.48 7.14 -2.04
N LEU A 139 0.50 7.91 -1.59
CA LEU A 139 -0.64 7.37 -0.86
C LEU A 139 -1.64 6.73 -1.82
N MET A 140 -2.22 5.64 -1.36
CA MET A 140 -3.27 4.90 -2.06
C MET A 140 -4.34 4.51 -1.03
N ASN A 141 -5.61 4.79 -1.31
CA ASN A 141 -6.67 4.32 -0.43
C ASN A 141 -6.93 2.82 -0.63
N CYS A 142 -7.71 2.23 0.28
CA CYS A 142 -8.04 0.81 0.21
C CYS A 142 -8.91 0.52 -1.03
N VAL A 143 -8.65 -0.60 -1.69
CA VAL A 143 -9.51 -1.13 -2.76
C VAL A 143 -10.91 -1.41 -2.23
N VAL A 144 -11.93 -1.37 -3.09
CA VAL A 144 -13.30 -1.71 -2.68
C VAL A 144 -13.40 -3.16 -2.23
N ARG A 145 -14.22 -3.43 -1.22
CA ARG A 145 -14.60 -4.81 -0.87
C ARG A 145 -15.70 -5.28 -1.81
N ARG A 146 -15.59 -6.51 -2.28
CA ARG A 146 -16.63 -7.13 -3.11
C ARG A 146 -17.81 -7.60 -2.26
N ASN A 147 -18.45 -6.67 -1.57
CA ASN A 147 -19.64 -6.90 -0.77
C ASN A 147 -20.87 -6.50 -1.58
N PHE A 148 -21.61 -7.47 -2.07
CA PHE A 148 -22.81 -7.26 -2.87
C PHE A 148 -24.05 -7.53 -2.03
N PHE A 149 -24.87 -6.51 -1.83
CA PHE A 149 -26.07 -6.58 -1.01
C PHE A 149 -27.22 -5.81 -1.65
N VAL A 150 -28.43 -6.15 -1.26
CA VAL A 150 -29.63 -5.36 -1.48
C VAL A 150 -30.32 -5.10 -0.15
N LYS A 151 -31.14 -4.03 -0.09
CA LYS A 151 -31.98 -3.77 1.08
C LYS A 151 -32.92 -4.97 1.29
N ALA A 152 -32.93 -5.56 2.49
CA ALA A 152 -33.86 -6.64 2.81
C ALA A 152 -35.31 -6.16 2.65
N PRO A 153 -36.19 -6.95 2.01
CA PRO A 153 -37.60 -6.63 1.97
C PRO A 153 -38.18 -6.57 3.38
N GLU A 154 -39.28 -5.81 3.56
CA GLU A 154 -39.96 -5.66 4.86
C GLU A 154 -40.41 -7.01 5.42
N ILE A 155 -40.84 -7.92 4.52
CA ILE A 155 -41.24 -9.28 4.84
C ILE A 155 -40.19 -10.20 4.20
N ALA A 156 -39.09 -10.47 4.90
CA ALA A 156 -38.11 -11.47 4.52
C ALA A 156 -38.34 -12.76 5.32
N ASP A 157 -38.15 -13.92 4.69
CA ASP A 157 -38.19 -15.17 5.41
C ASP A 157 -37.00 -15.34 6.37
N ASP A 158 -37.11 -16.31 7.29
CA ASP A 158 -36.08 -16.53 8.31
C ASP A 158 -34.73 -16.93 7.73
N GLU A 159 -34.67 -17.50 6.55
CA GLU A 159 -33.42 -17.92 5.91
C GLU A 159 -32.69 -16.72 5.33
N LEU A 160 -33.38 -15.81 4.66
CA LEU A 160 -32.81 -14.53 4.22
C LEU A 160 -32.34 -13.66 5.41
N LEU A 161 -33.05 -13.76 6.54
CA LEU A 161 -32.69 -13.01 7.76
C LEU A 161 -31.40 -13.51 8.41
N ARG A 162 -31.03 -14.77 8.25
CA ARG A 162 -29.79 -15.35 8.82
C ARG A 162 -28.54 -14.83 8.13
N THR A 163 -28.60 -14.54 6.85
CA THR A 163 -27.48 -14.03 6.04
C THR A 163 -27.43 -12.50 6.00
N SER A 164 -28.40 -11.82 6.63
CA SER A 164 -28.48 -10.37 6.61
C SER A 164 -27.39 -9.69 7.42
N THR A 165 -26.95 -8.55 6.93
CA THR A 165 -26.07 -7.59 7.64
C THR A 165 -26.80 -6.26 7.82
N PHE A 166 -26.22 -5.33 8.59
CA PHE A 166 -26.75 -3.99 8.77
C PHE A 166 -25.75 -2.95 8.24
N LYS A 167 -26.26 -1.95 7.52
CA LYS A 167 -25.52 -0.75 7.11
C LYS A 167 -26.38 0.47 7.46
N ASP A 168 -25.81 1.39 8.24
CA ASP A 168 -26.49 2.62 8.68
C ASP A 168 -27.88 2.35 9.30
N GLY A 169 -28.00 1.27 10.06
CA GLY A 169 -29.26 0.82 10.66
C GLY A 169 -30.24 0.14 9.72
N VAL A 170 -29.92 0.01 8.44
CA VAL A 170 -30.76 -0.68 7.43
C VAL A 170 -30.29 -2.13 7.28
N LYS A 171 -31.25 -3.05 7.36
CA LYS A 171 -31.02 -4.46 7.16
C LYS A 171 -30.78 -4.76 5.68
N MET A 172 -29.70 -5.48 5.40
CA MET A 172 -29.26 -5.83 4.06
C MET A 172 -29.16 -7.34 3.92
N ILE A 173 -29.46 -7.87 2.74
CA ILE A 173 -29.24 -9.27 2.36
C ILE A 173 -28.25 -9.34 1.20
N GLU A 174 -27.67 -10.52 0.94
CA GLU A 174 -26.82 -10.74 -0.22
C GLU A 174 -27.57 -10.41 -1.52
N GLY A 175 -26.91 -9.74 -2.46
CA GLY A 175 -27.48 -9.27 -3.71
C GLY A 175 -26.44 -8.85 -4.72
N ASP A 176 -26.84 -8.06 -5.70
CA ASP A 176 -26.04 -7.60 -6.84
C ASP A 176 -25.56 -6.13 -6.74
N THR A 177 -25.96 -5.43 -5.69
CA THR A 177 -25.55 -4.06 -5.47
C THR A 177 -24.27 -3.99 -4.64
N LEU A 178 -23.19 -3.47 -5.24
CA LEU A 178 -21.93 -3.28 -4.55
C LEU A 178 -22.05 -2.22 -3.45
N ILE A 179 -21.72 -2.62 -2.23
CA ILE A 179 -21.73 -1.73 -1.06
C ILE A 179 -20.33 -1.52 -0.54
N ASP A 180 -19.85 -0.28 -0.66
CA ASP A 180 -18.57 0.11 -0.10
C ASP A 180 -18.66 0.24 1.42
N THR A 181 -18.00 -0.67 2.13
CA THR A 181 -17.99 -0.74 3.60
C THR A 181 -16.75 -0.13 4.24
N ASN A 182 -15.86 0.50 3.46
CA ASN A 182 -14.59 1.05 3.99
C ASN A 182 -14.76 2.37 4.76
N GLY A 183 -15.92 3.00 4.71
CA GLY A 183 -16.23 4.20 5.50
C GLY A 183 -15.19 5.32 5.34
N LEU A 184 -14.80 5.93 6.45
CA LEU A 184 -13.82 7.02 6.47
C LEU A 184 -12.38 6.56 6.14
N TYR A 185 -12.07 5.28 6.23
CA TYR A 185 -10.73 4.75 5.91
C TYR A 185 -10.39 4.88 4.41
N LYS A 186 -11.35 5.03 3.53
CA LYS A 186 -11.10 5.35 2.12
C LYS A 186 -10.86 6.84 1.86
N GLU A 187 -11.44 7.71 2.71
CA GLU A 187 -11.33 9.17 2.55
C GLU A 187 -10.09 9.75 3.24
N ALA A 188 -9.68 9.18 4.38
CA ALA A 188 -8.55 9.67 5.15
C ALA A 188 -7.23 9.75 4.35
N PRO A 189 -6.82 8.74 3.53
CA PRO A 189 -5.62 8.85 2.72
C PRO A 189 -5.66 10.01 1.73
N LYS A 190 -6.83 10.31 1.15
CA LYS A 190 -7.01 11.45 0.24
C LYS A 190 -6.87 12.79 0.97
N HIS A 191 -7.41 12.87 2.20
CA HIS A 191 -7.26 14.05 3.05
C HIS A 191 -5.78 14.27 3.43
N VAL A 192 -5.11 13.23 3.92
CA VAL A 192 -3.69 13.28 4.29
C VAL A 192 -2.81 13.63 3.09
N ALA A 193 -3.09 13.08 1.91
CA ALA A 193 -2.34 13.39 0.70
C ALA A 193 -2.41 14.88 0.35
N ARG A 194 -3.61 15.49 0.43
CA ARG A 194 -3.80 16.93 0.21
C ARG A 194 -3.06 17.76 1.25
N LYS A 195 -3.22 17.43 2.55
CA LYS A 195 -2.57 18.12 3.67
C LYS A 195 -1.05 18.12 3.55
N THR A 196 -0.47 17.01 3.11
CA THR A 196 0.98 16.80 3.04
C THR A 196 1.57 17.05 1.66
N ASN A 197 0.78 17.44 0.68
CA ASN A 197 1.18 17.53 -0.75
C ASN A 197 1.86 16.22 -1.22
N CYS A 198 1.22 15.08 -0.94
CA CYS A 198 1.67 13.75 -1.35
C CYS A 198 0.93 13.30 -2.61
N HIS A 199 1.58 12.54 -3.47
CA HIS A 199 0.91 11.88 -4.59
C HIS A 199 -0.18 10.93 -4.07
N PHE A 200 -1.31 10.86 -4.79
CA PHE A 200 -2.45 10.06 -4.38
C PHE A 200 -3.02 9.24 -5.54
N ILE A 201 -3.34 7.98 -5.26
CA ILE A 201 -4.03 7.07 -6.18
C ILE A 201 -5.37 6.68 -5.54
N ASP A 202 -6.47 6.99 -6.20
CA ASP A 202 -7.83 6.63 -5.75
C ASP A 202 -8.18 5.19 -6.17
N ALA A 203 -7.54 4.22 -5.51
CA ALA A 203 -7.75 2.81 -5.82
C ALA A 203 -9.16 2.33 -5.46
N ASN A 204 -9.79 2.93 -4.45
CA ASN A 204 -11.18 2.62 -4.11
C ASN A 204 -12.09 2.94 -5.28
N LYS A 205 -12.00 4.17 -5.83
CA LYS A 205 -12.80 4.56 -6.99
C LYS A 205 -12.50 3.68 -8.21
N ILE A 206 -11.21 3.47 -8.52
CA ILE A 206 -10.80 2.66 -9.68
C ILE A 206 -11.37 1.23 -9.59
N THR A 207 -11.26 0.60 -8.42
CA THR A 207 -11.76 -0.77 -8.24
C THR A 207 -13.27 -0.85 -8.11
N HIS A 208 -13.93 0.19 -7.60
CA HIS A 208 -15.39 0.31 -7.62
C HIS A 208 -15.94 0.40 -9.04
N ASP A 209 -15.29 1.18 -9.91
CA ASP A 209 -15.71 1.37 -11.30
C ASP A 209 -15.49 0.10 -12.17
N LEU A 210 -14.71 -0.87 -11.68
CA LEU A 210 -14.43 -2.14 -12.37
C LEU A 210 -15.39 -3.28 -11.99
N GLU A 211 -16.15 -3.16 -10.90
CA GLU A 211 -17.12 -4.14 -10.42
C GLU A 211 -18.54 -3.84 -10.93
#